data_f25bd08c3e6a56f265737ed2e12e7772
#
_entry.id   f25bd08c3e6a56f265737ed2e12e7772
#
_cell.length_a   1.000
_cell.length_b   1.000
_cell.length_c   1.000
_cell.angle_alpha   90.00
_cell.angle_beta   90.00
_cell.angle_gamma   90.00
#
_symmetry.space_group_name_H-M   'P 1'
#
loop_
_entity.id
_entity.type
_entity.pdbx_description
1 polymer ?
#
loop_
_entity_poly.entity_id
_entity_poly.type
_entity_poly.pdbx_seq_one_letter_code
_entity_poly.pdbx_strand_id
1 'polypeptide(L)'
;METTEKLREKPIKSLFITYLIPAVLGMVLMSVNIVIDAVMISRGVGANGLAGVNVAIPAFSIFFSISLWIGMGGATLYSIALGENKLERARSIFTQSMTVAVIIVAGLAAICLWRIEDIAYLFGANEVILPYALDYLHVLLTFGMIYVLENILSTFIRNDGNPNLAMAGLVVTAVLNIVFDYIFIFIFGWGVTGAASATILSAAIGFLVLLSHFFRKSSILKWTKFHFEWDTIKQIMVIGFPSFTAESTVAIVTIGFNITFVQYAGEVGVASYAMVNSIHAMTLLLFFGVGAALQPIASFHYGANLSERLREGLQFAVKIAVVLGGIAIVIGLFFGKYIIGLFDVQSPELLELTLTGISLFFIQYVFLGYNIVYGEYFQSVRQTTKSVLIIMSRGLLFVIPLLWIMPKLFGINGIWLVMPVAEVLTAIIVFTMNRMKHPVPLNMASEKAAI
;
A
#
# COMPACT_ATOMS: atom_id res chain seq x y z
N MET A 1 9.72 25.09 -12.35
CA MET A 1 10.47 26.01 -11.50
C MET A 1 9.78 26.24 -10.15
N GLU A 2 8.57 26.74 -10.08
CA GLU A 2 7.85 26.99 -8.81
C GLU A 2 7.73 25.75 -7.89
N THR A 3 7.56 24.55 -8.42
CA THR A 3 7.44 23.32 -7.65
C THR A 3 8.77 22.92 -6.98
N THR A 4 9.86 22.96 -7.72
CA THR A 4 11.20 22.61 -7.20
C THR A 4 11.71 23.63 -6.19
N GLU A 5 11.38 24.92 -6.36
CA GLU A 5 11.68 25.98 -5.39
C GLU A 5 10.89 25.75 -4.08
N LYS A 6 9.60 25.45 -4.16
CA LYS A 6 8.79 25.12 -2.97
C LYS A 6 9.37 23.94 -2.19
N LEU A 7 9.81 22.88 -2.87
CA LEU A 7 10.45 21.73 -2.23
C LEU A 7 11.79 22.10 -1.57
N ARG A 8 12.55 23.03 -2.15
CA ARG A 8 13.86 23.46 -1.62
C ARG A 8 13.74 24.43 -0.46
N GLU A 9 12.80 25.36 -0.49
CA GLU A 9 12.80 26.53 0.40
C GLU A 9 11.79 26.44 1.53
N LYS A 10 10.65 25.78 1.30
CA LYS A 10 9.58 25.69 2.31
C LYS A 10 10.08 24.97 3.56
N PRO A 11 9.76 25.45 4.79
CA PRO A 11 10.12 24.74 6.03
C PRO A 11 9.65 23.28 6.00
N ILE A 12 10.53 22.33 6.35
CA ILE A 12 10.29 20.89 6.20
C ILE A 12 9.00 20.43 6.89
N LYS A 13 8.72 20.93 8.10
CA LYS A 13 7.49 20.58 8.83
C LYS A 13 6.23 21.00 8.08
N SER A 14 6.20 22.23 7.55
CA SER A 14 5.09 22.73 6.77
C SER A 14 4.95 21.99 5.45
N LEU A 15 6.08 21.68 4.79
CA LEU A 15 6.11 20.87 3.57
C LEU A 15 5.55 19.48 3.85
N PHE A 16 6.03 18.81 4.90
CA PHE A 16 5.58 17.47 5.27
C PHE A 16 4.07 17.41 5.53
N ILE A 17 3.52 18.37 6.29
CA ILE A 17 2.07 18.44 6.56
C ILE A 17 1.27 18.63 5.27
N THR A 18 1.80 19.41 4.30
CA THR A 18 1.16 19.60 2.98
C THR A 18 1.01 18.28 2.21
N TYR A 19 1.93 17.32 2.40
CA TYR A 19 1.87 15.99 1.80
C TYR A 19 1.12 14.97 2.68
N LEU A 20 1.26 15.10 4.01
CA LEU A 20 0.69 14.14 4.97
C LEU A 20 -0.84 14.15 4.94
N ILE A 21 -1.45 15.34 5.03
CA ILE A 21 -2.91 15.45 5.11
C ILE A 21 -3.58 14.80 3.89
N PRO A 22 -3.21 15.14 2.64
CA PRO A 22 -3.78 14.47 1.47
C PRO A 22 -3.50 12.96 1.45
N ALA A 23 -2.30 12.52 1.80
CA ALA A 23 -1.95 11.11 1.78
C ALA A 23 -2.80 10.31 2.77
N VAL A 24 -2.89 10.77 4.02
CA VAL A 24 -3.69 10.09 5.07
C VAL A 24 -5.18 10.10 4.74
N LEU A 25 -5.73 11.25 4.28
CA LEU A 25 -7.14 11.32 3.89
C LEU A 25 -7.46 10.38 2.73
N GLY A 26 -6.58 10.29 1.72
CA GLY A 26 -6.73 9.34 0.63
C GLY A 26 -6.76 7.89 1.11
N MET A 27 -5.86 7.52 2.02
CA MET A 27 -5.81 6.15 2.58
C MET A 27 -7.03 5.82 3.44
N VAL A 28 -7.52 6.77 4.25
CA VAL A 28 -8.74 6.58 5.06
C VAL A 28 -9.96 6.37 4.16
N LEU A 29 -10.12 7.18 3.12
CA LEU A 29 -11.25 7.05 2.19
C LEU A 29 -11.18 5.72 1.41
N MET A 30 -10.00 5.29 1.01
CA MET A 30 -9.80 3.99 0.38
C MET A 30 -10.23 2.84 1.31
N SER A 31 -9.87 2.92 2.60
CA SER A 31 -10.28 1.93 3.61
C SER A 31 -11.80 1.87 3.78
N VAL A 32 -12.46 3.02 3.88
CA VAL A 32 -13.93 3.11 3.99
C VAL A 32 -14.60 2.56 2.73
N ASN A 33 -14.05 2.86 1.55
CA ASN A 33 -14.59 2.37 0.28
C ASN A 33 -14.58 0.83 0.21
N ILE A 34 -13.48 0.17 0.59
CA ILE A 34 -13.38 -1.31 0.61
C ILE A 34 -14.49 -1.94 1.45
N VAL A 35 -14.80 -1.34 2.61
CA VAL A 35 -15.84 -1.86 3.51
C VAL A 35 -17.23 -1.66 2.90
N ILE A 36 -17.50 -0.49 2.32
CA ILE A 36 -18.80 -0.19 1.70
C ILE A 36 -19.05 -1.08 0.50
N ASP A 37 -18.04 -1.29 -0.37
CA ASP A 37 -18.10 -2.16 -1.54
C ASP A 37 -18.48 -3.60 -1.13
N ALA A 38 -17.80 -4.17 -0.13
CA ALA A 38 -18.10 -5.50 0.39
C ALA A 38 -19.55 -5.60 0.93
N VAL A 39 -20.04 -4.57 1.64
CA VAL A 39 -21.42 -4.53 2.13
C VAL A 39 -22.43 -4.45 0.98
N MET A 40 -22.16 -3.63 -0.04
CA MET A 40 -23.05 -3.51 -1.20
C MET A 40 -23.15 -4.80 -2.00
N ILE A 41 -22.02 -5.47 -2.26
CA ILE A 41 -22.01 -6.77 -2.94
C ILE A 41 -22.77 -7.82 -2.12
N SER A 42 -22.50 -7.89 -0.82
CA SER A 42 -23.17 -8.84 0.07
C SER A 42 -24.69 -8.66 0.08
N ARG A 43 -25.17 -7.43 0.11
CA ARG A 43 -26.61 -7.12 0.13
C ARG A 43 -27.28 -7.22 -1.23
N GLY A 44 -26.58 -6.85 -2.30
CA GLY A 44 -27.17 -6.78 -3.64
C GLY A 44 -27.06 -8.09 -4.43
N VAL A 45 -26.04 -8.90 -4.19
CA VAL A 45 -25.79 -10.16 -4.91
C VAL A 45 -25.88 -11.38 -4.00
N GLY A 46 -25.70 -11.18 -2.69
CA GLY A 46 -25.73 -12.25 -1.70
C GLY A 46 -24.37 -12.89 -1.43
N ALA A 47 -24.37 -13.93 -0.60
CA ALA A 47 -23.16 -14.60 -0.11
C ALA A 47 -22.30 -15.21 -1.25
N ASN A 48 -22.92 -15.82 -2.25
CA ASN A 48 -22.20 -16.41 -3.38
C ASN A 48 -21.51 -15.33 -4.26
N GLY A 49 -22.15 -14.17 -4.43
CA GLY A 49 -21.54 -13.05 -5.14
C GLY A 49 -20.32 -12.51 -4.41
N LEU A 50 -20.44 -12.30 -3.10
CA LEU A 50 -19.31 -11.88 -2.26
C LEU A 50 -18.17 -12.90 -2.26
N ALA A 51 -18.51 -14.21 -2.22
CA ALA A 51 -17.52 -15.28 -2.33
C ALA A 51 -16.80 -15.26 -3.69
N GLY A 52 -17.53 -15.00 -4.78
CA GLY A 52 -16.95 -14.86 -6.13
C GLY A 52 -15.97 -13.69 -6.24
N VAL A 53 -16.32 -12.53 -5.66
CA VAL A 53 -15.41 -11.37 -5.57
C VAL A 53 -14.18 -11.71 -4.73
N ASN A 54 -14.34 -12.41 -3.60
CA ASN A 54 -13.21 -12.83 -2.77
C ASN A 54 -12.23 -13.74 -3.53
N VAL A 55 -12.72 -14.60 -4.42
CA VAL A 55 -11.87 -15.41 -5.32
C VAL A 55 -11.07 -14.52 -6.28
N ALA A 56 -11.59 -13.35 -6.66
CA ALA A 56 -10.89 -12.42 -7.55
C ALA A 56 -9.90 -11.48 -6.85
N ILE A 57 -9.94 -11.36 -5.50
CA ILE A 57 -9.03 -10.50 -4.73
C ILE A 57 -7.55 -10.75 -5.05
N PRO A 58 -7.03 -11.98 -5.19
CA PRO A 58 -5.62 -12.19 -5.52
C PRO A 58 -5.23 -11.56 -6.87
N ALA A 59 -6.11 -11.61 -7.88
CA ALA A 59 -5.85 -10.96 -9.16
C ALA A 59 -5.79 -9.43 -9.02
N PHE A 60 -6.70 -8.85 -8.26
CA PHE A 60 -6.71 -7.42 -7.93
C PHE A 60 -5.43 -7.02 -7.17
N SER A 61 -5.01 -7.81 -6.17
CA SER A 61 -3.78 -7.57 -5.40
C SER A 61 -2.53 -7.63 -6.27
N ILE A 62 -2.48 -8.51 -7.27
CA ILE A 62 -1.36 -8.56 -8.23
C ILE A 62 -1.30 -7.25 -9.04
N PHE A 63 -2.44 -6.76 -9.56
CA PHE A 63 -2.49 -5.50 -10.30
C PHE A 63 -2.08 -4.30 -9.42
N PHE A 64 -2.57 -4.28 -8.20
CA PHE A 64 -2.19 -3.26 -7.21
C PHE A 64 -0.70 -3.32 -6.87
N SER A 65 -0.16 -4.52 -6.63
CA SER A 65 1.28 -4.72 -6.36
C SER A 65 2.16 -4.25 -7.53
N ILE A 66 1.75 -4.50 -8.79
CA ILE A 66 2.47 -4.01 -9.98
C ILE A 66 2.41 -2.48 -10.03
N SER A 67 1.26 -1.87 -9.70
CA SER A 67 1.14 -0.41 -9.65
C SER A 67 2.07 0.22 -8.62
N LEU A 68 2.17 -0.39 -7.44
CA LEU A 68 3.11 0.03 -6.40
C LEU A 68 4.57 -0.20 -6.82
N TRP A 69 4.87 -1.34 -7.42
CA TRP A 69 6.22 -1.67 -7.88
C TRP A 69 6.75 -0.62 -8.84
N ILE A 70 6.03 -0.41 -9.94
CA ILE A 70 6.46 0.51 -11.00
C ILE A 70 6.26 1.98 -10.57
N GLY A 71 5.15 2.27 -9.91
CA GLY A 71 4.79 3.62 -9.45
C GLY A 71 5.79 4.17 -8.45
N MET A 72 6.09 3.42 -7.37
CA MET A 72 7.02 3.86 -6.34
C MET A 72 8.47 3.90 -6.85
N GLY A 73 8.88 2.89 -7.65
CA GLY A 73 10.22 2.87 -8.23
C GLY A 73 10.45 4.04 -9.20
N GLY A 74 9.51 4.25 -10.12
CA GLY A 74 9.57 5.34 -11.09
C GLY A 74 9.46 6.72 -10.44
N ALA A 75 8.51 6.92 -9.52
CA ALA A 75 8.32 8.20 -8.85
C ALA A 75 9.51 8.58 -7.94
N THR A 76 10.15 7.60 -7.30
CA THR A 76 11.39 7.83 -6.54
C THR A 76 12.52 8.33 -7.45
N LEU A 77 12.77 7.65 -8.57
CA LEU A 77 13.77 8.10 -9.53
C LEU A 77 13.43 9.46 -10.15
N TYR A 78 12.14 9.69 -10.43
CA TYR A 78 11.63 10.97 -10.92
C TYR A 78 11.95 12.10 -9.96
N SER A 79 11.62 11.96 -8.68
CA SER A 79 11.90 12.97 -7.65
C SER A 79 13.40 13.20 -7.44
N ILE A 80 14.22 12.15 -7.50
CA ILE A 80 15.69 12.27 -7.46
C ILE A 80 16.19 13.10 -8.64
N ALA A 81 15.73 12.80 -9.86
CA ALA A 81 16.10 13.52 -11.06
C ALA A 81 15.66 15.00 -11.00
N LEU A 82 14.49 15.30 -10.41
CA LEU A 82 14.07 16.68 -10.13
C LEU A 82 15.00 17.38 -9.14
N GLY A 83 15.42 16.68 -8.07
CA GLY A 83 16.40 17.20 -7.11
C GLY A 83 17.75 17.52 -7.75
N GLU A 84 18.19 16.69 -8.69
CA GLU A 84 19.40 16.88 -9.51
C GLU A 84 19.25 17.97 -10.58
N ASN A 85 18.09 18.59 -10.76
CA ASN A 85 17.71 19.50 -11.86
C ASN A 85 17.77 18.88 -13.27
N LYS A 86 17.64 17.56 -13.39
CA LYS A 86 17.66 16.81 -14.67
C LYS A 86 16.24 16.61 -15.19
N LEU A 87 15.57 17.65 -15.65
CA LEU A 87 14.16 17.64 -16.03
C LEU A 87 13.83 16.65 -17.16
N GLU A 88 14.67 16.57 -18.20
CA GLU A 88 14.44 15.65 -19.31
C GLU A 88 14.55 14.17 -18.86
N ARG A 89 15.49 13.88 -17.95
CA ARG A 89 15.60 12.54 -17.34
C ARG A 89 14.34 12.22 -16.52
N ALA A 90 13.84 13.17 -15.73
CA ALA A 90 12.62 12.96 -14.96
C ALA A 90 11.43 12.61 -15.88
N ARG A 91 11.25 13.35 -16.99
CA ARG A 91 10.21 13.08 -17.98
C ARG A 91 10.38 11.72 -18.67
N SER A 92 11.60 11.35 -19.03
CA SER A 92 11.92 10.03 -19.60
C SER A 92 11.54 8.91 -18.64
N ILE A 93 11.88 9.02 -17.35
CA ILE A 93 11.52 8.05 -16.30
C ILE A 93 10.00 7.87 -16.21
N PHE A 94 9.23 8.97 -16.22
CA PHE A 94 7.77 8.89 -16.23
C PHE A 94 7.24 8.13 -17.44
N THR A 95 7.69 8.51 -18.65
CA THR A 95 7.25 7.86 -19.89
C THR A 95 7.58 6.38 -19.90
N GLN A 96 8.80 6.00 -19.47
CA GLN A 96 9.21 4.60 -19.39
C GLN A 96 8.41 3.82 -18.35
N SER A 97 8.15 4.40 -17.16
CA SER A 97 7.35 3.76 -16.12
C SER A 97 5.93 3.44 -16.61
N MET A 98 5.26 4.41 -17.22
CA MET A 98 3.91 4.20 -17.75
C MET A 98 3.88 3.17 -18.88
N THR A 99 4.85 3.21 -19.79
CA THR A 99 4.94 2.25 -20.91
C THR A 99 5.22 0.84 -20.43
N VAL A 100 6.15 0.66 -19.49
CA VAL A 100 6.47 -0.64 -18.90
C VAL A 100 5.28 -1.21 -18.15
N ALA A 101 4.54 -0.37 -17.42
CA ALA A 101 3.32 -0.78 -16.73
C ALA A 101 2.27 -1.31 -17.72
N VAL A 102 2.04 -0.60 -18.83
CA VAL A 102 1.11 -1.04 -19.89
C VAL A 102 1.54 -2.38 -20.45
N ILE A 103 2.81 -2.58 -20.77
CA ILE A 103 3.32 -3.82 -21.35
C ILE A 103 3.16 -4.99 -20.38
N ILE A 104 3.56 -4.82 -19.11
CA ILE A 104 3.49 -5.88 -18.09
C ILE A 104 2.04 -6.25 -17.80
N VAL A 105 1.17 -5.25 -17.56
CA VAL A 105 -0.23 -5.50 -17.21
C VAL A 105 -1.00 -6.07 -18.39
N ALA A 106 -0.79 -5.58 -19.62
CA ALA A 106 -1.43 -6.14 -20.82
C ALA A 106 -1.00 -7.60 -21.07
N GLY A 107 0.29 -7.90 -20.93
CA GLY A 107 0.81 -9.25 -21.07
C GLY A 107 0.24 -10.21 -20.02
N LEU A 108 0.21 -9.77 -18.76
CA LEU A 108 -0.36 -10.56 -17.67
C LEU A 108 -1.86 -10.78 -17.86
N ALA A 109 -2.60 -9.71 -18.18
CA ALA A 109 -4.04 -9.79 -18.44
C ALA A 109 -4.38 -10.73 -19.59
N ALA A 110 -3.62 -10.69 -20.69
CA ALA A 110 -3.82 -11.58 -21.83
C ALA A 110 -3.61 -13.06 -21.45
N ILE A 111 -2.55 -13.36 -20.68
CA ILE A 111 -2.28 -14.72 -20.19
C ILE A 111 -3.40 -15.18 -19.25
N CYS A 112 -3.82 -14.31 -18.32
CA CYS A 112 -4.87 -14.63 -17.36
C CYS A 112 -6.23 -14.82 -18.03
N LEU A 113 -6.58 -14.00 -19.03
CA LEU A 113 -7.82 -14.15 -19.80
C LEU A 113 -7.85 -15.44 -20.60
N TRP A 114 -6.70 -15.87 -21.15
CA TRP A 114 -6.62 -17.15 -21.90
C TRP A 114 -6.92 -18.37 -21.01
N ARG A 115 -6.60 -18.30 -19.73
CA ARG A 115 -6.77 -19.41 -18.76
C ARG A 115 -7.63 -18.97 -17.55
N ILE A 116 -8.67 -18.18 -17.79
CA ILE A 116 -9.42 -17.49 -16.70
C ILE A 116 -10.11 -18.48 -15.76
N GLU A 117 -10.65 -19.58 -16.26
CA GLU A 117 -11.27 -20.62 -15.44
C GLU A 117 -10.26 -21.32 -14.53
N ASP A 118 -9.09 -21.70 -15.11
CA ASP A 118 -8.03 -22.33 -14.33
C ASP A 118 -7.54 -21.42 -13.20
N ILE A 119 -7.46 -20.12 -13.46
CA ILE A 119 -7.06 -19.12 -12.47
C ILE A 119 -8.14 -18.96 -11.40
N ALA A 120 -9.42 -18.96 -11.77
CA ALA A 120 -10.51 -18.93 -10.80
C ALA A 120 -10.47 -20.16 -9.88
N TYR A 121 -10.25 -21.35 -10.42
CA TYR A 121 -10.07 -22.57 -9.61
C TYR A 121 -8.81 -22.53 -8.76
N LEU A 122 -7.69 -22.01 -9.27
CA LEU A 122 -6.45 -21.84 -8.52
C LEU A 122 -6.65 -20.91 -7.31
N PHE A 123 -7.51 -19.91 -7.45
CA PHE A 123 -7.84 -18.96 -6.36
C PHE A 123 -8.96 -19.47 -5.44
N GLY A 124 -9.44 -20.70 -5.64
CA GLY A 124 -10.37 -21.35 -4.74
C GLY A 124 -11.84 -21.33 -5.15
N ALA A 125 -12.15 -21.03 -6.43
CA ALA A 125 -13.50 -21.19 -6.94
C ALA A 125 -13.94 -22.67 -6.89
N ASN A 126 -15.22 -22.88 -6.66
CA ASN A 126 -15.90 -24.15 -6.87
C ASN A 126 -17.01 -23.94 -7.94
N GLU A 127 -17.70 -25.01 -8.35
CA GLU A 127 -18.74 -24.93 -9.38
C GLU A 127 -19.85 -23.90 -9.10
N VAL A 128 -20.17 -23.68 -7.82
CA VAL A 128 -21.23 -22.73 -7.40
C VAL A 128 -20.74 -21.28 -7.47
N ILE A 129 -19.48 -21.04 -7.13
CA ILE A 129 -18.89 -19.69 -7.03
C ILE A 129 -18.29 -19.27 -8.37
N LEU A 130 -17.88 -20.22 -9.21
CA LEU A 130 -17.18 -19.99 -10.47
C LEU A 130 -17.84 -18.94 -11.37
N PRO A 131 -19.17 -18.96 -11.63
CA PRO A 131 -19.79 -17.95 -12.49
C PRO A 131 -19.59 -16.53 -11.98
N TYR A 132 -19.75 -16.31 -10.66
CA TYR A 132 -19.55 -15.01 -10.03
C TYR A 132 -18.08 -14.56 -10.07
N ALA A 133 -17.14 -15.49 -9.89
CA ALA A 133 -15.71 -15.20 -9.99
C ALA A 133 -15.32 -14.82 -11.42
N LEU A 134 -15.82 -15.53 -12.43
CA LEU A 134 -15.58 -15.24 -13.83
C LEU A 134 -16.14 -13.87 -14.24
N ASP A 135 -17.36 -13.53 -13.79
CA ASP A 135 -17.98 -12.22 -14.04
C ASP A 135 -17.10 -11.08 -13.56
N TYR A 136 -16.53 -11.18 -12.36
CA TYR A 136 -15.62 -10.17 -11.84
C TYR A 136 -14.27 -10.15 -12.55
N LEU A 137 -13.67 -11.34 -12.71
CA LEU A 137 -12.34 -11.49 -13.32
C LEU A 137 -12.31 -11.03 -14.78
N HIS A 138 -13.35 -11.28 -15.56
CA HIS A 138 -13.43 -10.80 -16.95
C HIS A 138 -13.32 -9.28 -17.04
N VAL A 139 -14.08 -8.56 -16.22
CA VAL A 139 -14.05 -7.08 -16.19
C VAL A 139 -12.70 -6.59 -15.69
N LEU A 140 -12.22 -7.16 -14.58
CA LEU A 140 -10.95 -6.76 -13.97
C LEU A 140 -9.77 -6.99 -14.93
N LEU A 141 -9.65 -8.16 -15.53
CA LEU A 141 -8.53 -8.50 -16.42
C LEU A 141 -8.57 -7.71 -17.71
N THR A 142 -9.78 -7.41 -18.24
CA THR A 142 -9.92 -6.64 -19.48
C THR A 142 -9.61 -5.17 -19.30
N PHE A 143 -10.06 -4.56 -18.22
CA PHE A 143 -10.02 -3.10 -18.02
C PHE A 143 -9.19 -2.65 -16.83
N GLY A 144 -8.72 -3.56 -15.98
CA GLY A 144 -7.98 -3.23 -14.75
C GLY A 144 -6.64 -2.50 -14.97
N MET A 145 -6.14 -2.47 -16.20
CA MET A 145 -5.03 -1.61 -16.59
C MET A 145 -5.29 -0.14 -16.22
N ILE A 146 -6.53 0.32 -16.35
CA ILE A 146 -6.92 1.71 -16.03
C ILE A 146 -6.65 2.00 -14.55
N TYR A 147 -7.01 1.07 -13.66
CA TYR A 147 -6.75 1.17 -12.23
C TYR A 147 -5.24 1.25 -11.93
N VAL A 148 -4.42 0.42 -12.60
CA VAL A 148 -2.96 0.46 -12.44
C VAL A 148 -2.39 1.80 -12.87
N LEU A 149 -2.81 2.31 -14.04
CA LEU A 149 -2.35 3.60 -14.56
C LEU A 149 -2.79 4.77 -13.70
N GLU A 150 -4.00 4.74 -13.14
CA GLU A 150 -4.47 5.74 -12.17
C GLU A 150 -3.56 5.81 -10.95
N ASN A 151 -3.24 4.68 -10.33
CA ASN A 151 -2.39 4.61 -9.15
C ASN A 151 -0.97 5.10 -9.44
N ILE A 152 -0.37 4.68 -10.56
CA ILE A 152 0.95 5.13 -10.97
C ILE A 152 0.93 6.65 -11.21
N LEU A 153 -0.04 7.17 -11.96
CA LEU A 153 -0.15 8.59 -12.27
C LEU A 153 -0.35 9.42 -11.00
N SER A 154 -1.21 8.98 -10.07
CA SER A 154 -1.40 9.61 -8.76
C SER A 154 -0.08 9.74 -8.00
N THR A 155 0.73 8.67 -7.99
CA THR A 155 2.04 8.66 -7.34
C THR A 155 3.00 9.66 -8.00
N PHE A 156 3.05 9.72 -9.33
CA PHE A 156 3.89 10.70 -10.04
C PHE A 156 3.42 12.14 -9.82
N ILE A 157 2.12 12.42 -9.83
CA ILE A 157 1.56 13.76 -9.58
C ILE A 157 1.92 14.24 -8.17
N ARG A 158 1.86 13.36 -7.17
CA ARG A 158 2.31 13.66 -5.81
C ARG A 158 3.79 14.05 -5.80
N ASN A 159 4.62 13.34 -6.55
CA ASN A 159 6.05 13.60 -6.68
C ASN A 159 6.36 14.85 -7.54
N ASP A 160 5.45 15.25 -8.43
CA ASP A 160 5.51 16.51 -9.17
C ASP A 160 4.95 17.72 -8.37
N GLY A 161 4.82 17.57 -7.04
CA GLY A 161 4.48 18.65 -6.12
C GLY A 161 3.00 18.98 -6.02
N ASN A 162 2.10 18.06 -6.40
CA ASN A 162 0.65 18.27 -6.31
C ASN A 162 -0.07 17.16 -5.54
N PRO A 163 0.22 16.99 -4.23
CA PRO A 163 -0.41 15.95 -3.41
C PRO A 163 -1.93 16.09 -3.31
N ASN A 164 -2.46 17.32 -3.38
CA ASN A 164 -3.89 17.57 -3.32
C ASN A 164 -4.64 16.99 -4.53
N LEU A 165 -4.08 17.12 -5.74
CA LEU A 165 -4.70 16.54 -6.93
C LEU A 165 -4.56 15.02 -6.92
N ALA A 166 -3.42 14.49 -6.47
CA ALA A 166 -3.24 13.04 -6.29
C ALA A 166 -4.32 12.46 -5.34
N MET A 167 -4.58 13.14 -4.22
CA MET A 167 -5.69 12.79 -3.32
C MET A 167 -7.05 12.94 -4.00
N ALA A 168 -7.28 14.06 -4.72
CA ALA A 168 -8.57 14.32 -5.36
C ALA A 168 -8.94 13.21 -6.37
N GLY A 169 -7.98 12.66 -7.12
CA GLY A 169 -8.19 11.49 -7.98
C GLY A 169 -8.74 10.31 -7.17
N LEU A 170 -8.04 9.92 -6.10
CA LEU A 170 -8.46 8.79 -5.24
C LEU A 170 -9.82 9.04 -4.57
N VAL A 171 -10.10 10.27 -4.14
CA VAL A 171 -11.41 10.63 -3.55
C VAL A 171 -12.54 10.49 -4.57
N VAL A 172 -12.32 10.99 -5.79
CA VAL A 172 -13.29 10.87 -6.87
C VAL A 172 -13.56 9.41 -7.20
N THR A 173 -12.50 8.60 -7.32
CA THR A 173 -12.62 7.15 -7.54
C THR A 173 -13.41 6.49 -6.43
N ALA A 174 -13.09 6.73 -5.15
CA ALA A 174 -13.78 6.11 -4.03
C ALA A 174 -15.27 6.51 -3.95
N VAL A 175 -15.57 7.80 -4.12
CA VAL A 175 -16.95 8.29 -4.05
C VAL A 175 -17.79 7.79 -5.23
N LEU A 176 -17.24 7.83 -6.44
CA LEU A 176 -17.93 7.35 -7.63
C LEU A 176 -18.11 5.83 -7.64
N ASN A 177 -17.15 5.09 -7.08
CA ASN A 177 -17.31 3.65 -6.94
C ASN A 177 -18.55 3.32 -6.08
N ILE A 178 -18.72 3.95 -4.91
CA ILE A 178 -19.92 3.77 -4.07
C ILE A 178 -21.21 4.12 -4.84
N VAL A 179 -21.22 5.21 -5.60
CA VAL A 179 -22.37 5.63 -6.40
C VAL A 179 -22.68 4.63 -7.51
N PHE A 180 -21.65 4.19 -8.24
CA PHE A 180 -21.82 3.23 -9.34
C PHE A 180 -22.16 1.83 -8.83
N ASP A 181 -21.63 1.39 -7.68
CA ASP A 181 -22.04 0.14 -7.03
C ASP A 181 -23.55 0.15 -6.75
N TYR A 182 -24.04 1.24 -6.19
CA TYR A 182 -25.48 1.37 -5.94
C TYR A 182 -26.28 1.30 -7.25
N ILE A 183 -25.88 2.02 -8.29
CA ILE A 183 -26.59 2.07 -9.57
C ILE A 183 -26.52 0.71 -10.28
N PHE A 184 -25.32 0.11 -10.39
CA PHE A 184 -25.12 -1.08 -11.22
C PHE A 184 -25.60 -2.36 -10.52
N ILE A 185 -25.45 -2.44 -9.19
CA ILE A 185 -25.88 -3.61 -8.42
C ILE A 185 -27.40 -3.56 -8.17
N PHE A 186 -27.93 -2.40 -7.63
CA PHE A 186 -29.31 -2.35 -7.13
C PHE A 186 -30.31 -1.83 -8.16
N ILE A 187 -29.93 -0.86 -9.01
CA ILE A 187 -30.86 -0.29 -10.00
C ILE A 187 -30.84 -1.11 -11.30
N PHE A 188 -29.65 -1.42 -11.82
CA PHE A 188 -29.52 -2.18 -13.08
C PHE A 188 -29.51 -3.69 -12.89
N GLY A 189 -29.26 -4.19 -11.67
CA GLY A 189 -29.26 -5.61 -11.38
C GLY A 189 -28.11 -6.40 -12.04
N TRP A 190 -26.97 -5.74 -12.33
CA TRP A 190 -25.82 -6.37 -12.99
C TRP A 190 -25.00 -7.27 -12.08
N GLY A 191 -25.39 -7.39 -10.81
CA GLY A 191 -24.71 -8.29 -9.86
C GLY A 191 -23.22 -8.01 -9.72
N VAL A 192 -22.41 -9.06 -9.75
CA VAL A 192 -20.95 -9.00 -9.58
C VAL A 192 -20.27 -8.25 -10.73
N THR A 193 -20.75 -8.42 -11.98
CA THR A 193 -20.25 -7.65 -13.13
C THR A 193 -20.47 -6.15 -12.91
N GLY A 194 -21.57 -5.77 -12.23
CA GLY A 194 -21.86 -4.38 -11.86
C GLY A 194 -20.81 -3.82 -10.89
N ALA A 195 -20.45 -4.57 -9.85
CA ALA A 195 -19.41 -4.19 -8.89
C ALA A 195 -18.05 -3.99 -9.57
N ALA A 196 -17.63 -4.96 -10.40
CA ALA A 196 -16.38 -4.85 -11.14
C ALA A 196 -16.38 -3.63 -12.08
N SER A 197 -17.51 -3.40 -12.78
CA SER A 197 -17.67 -2.25 -13.70
C SER A 197 -17.64 -0.92 -12.95
N ALA A 198 -18.23 -0.85 -11.75
CA ALA A 198 -18.19 0.32 -10.89
C ALA A 198 -16.76 0.66 -10.48
N THR A 199 -15.97 -0.33 -10.08
CA THR A 199 -14.56 -0.17 -9.72
C THR A 199 -13.75 0.38 -10.89
N ILE A 200 -13.91 -0.18 -12.10
CA ILE A 200 -13.12 0.25 -13.26
C ILE A 200 -13.58 1.62 -13.79
N LEU A 201 -14.89 1.88 -13.84
CA LEU A 201 -15.40 3.15 -14.34
C LEU A 201 -15.04 4.31 -13.40
N SER A 202 -15.12 4.09 -12.09
CA SER A 202 -14.69 5.09 -11.11
C SER A 202 -13.19 5.39 -11.22
N ALA A 203 -12.35 4.36 -11.38
CA ALA A 203 -10.92 4.52 -11.62
C ALA A 203 -10.64 5.25 -12.95
N ALA A 204 -11.42 5.01 -13.99
CA ALA A 204 -11.30 5.73 -15.26
C ALA A 204 -11.58 7.23 -15.09
N ILE A 205 -12.61 7.59 -14.34
CA ILE A 205 -12.93 9.00 -14.08
C ILE A 205 -11.86 9.64 -13.17
N GLY A 206 -11.40 8.94 -12.13
CA GLY A 206 -10.28 9.36 -11.30
C GLY A 206 -9.02 9.62 -12.13
N PHE A 207 -8.69 8.71 -13.06
CA PHE A 207 -7.58 8.87 -13.98
C PHE A 207 -7.74 10.11 -14.87
N LEU A 208 -8.95 10.38 -15.40
CA LEU A 208 -9.23 11.60 -16.17
C LEU A 208 -9.04 12.88 -15.34
N VAL A 209 -9.46 12.85 -14.07
CA VAL A 209 -9.20 13.97 -13.15
C VAL A 209 -7.70 14.18 -12.97
N LEU A 210 -6.92 13.11 -12.81
CA LEU A 210 -5.47 13.17 -12.69
C LEU A 210 -4.79 13.69 -13.95
N LEU A 211 -5.31 13.38 -15.14
CA LEU A 211 -4.79 13.90 -16.42
C LEU A 211 -4.88 15.44 -16.49
N SER A 212 -5.76 16.08 -15.71
CA SER A 212 -5.82 17.56 -15.62
C SER A 212 -4.49 18.20 -15.18
N HIS A 213 -3.62 17.40 -14.52
CA HIS A 213 -2.29 17.87 -14.10
C HIS A 213 -1.41 18.33 -15.26
N PHE A 214 -1.53 17.67 -16.41
CA PHE A 214 -0.71 18.01 -17.59
C PHE A 214 -1.02 19.39 -18.17
N PHE A 215 -2.21 19.94 -17.89
CA PHE A 215 -2.59 21.28 -18.34
C PHE A 215 -2.13 22.40 -17.39
N ARG A 216 -1.55 22.06 -16.23
CA ARG A 216 -1.04 23.05 -15.29
C ARG A 216 0.31 23.61 -15.77
N LYS A 217 0.45 24.93 -15.69
CA LYS A 217 1.72 25.63 -16.07
C LYS A 217 2.91 25.21 -15.17
N SER A 218 2.64 24.84 -13.92
CA SER A 218 3.67 24.42 -12.96
C SER A 218 4.07 22.93 -13.08
N SER A 219 3.36 22.15 -13.90
CA SER A 219 3.66 20.73 -14.09
C SER A 219 4.95 20.56 -14.87
N ILE A 220 5.86 19.75 -14.30
CA ILE A 220 7.08 19.29 -14.97
C ILE A 220 6.80 17.98 -15.69
N LEU A 221 5.79 17.23 -15.20
CA LEU A 221 5.37 15.95 -15.74
C LEU A 221 4.87 16.12 -17.17
N LYS A 222 5.57 15.52 -18.13
CA LYS A 222 5.24 15.54 -19.57
C LYS A 222 5.65 14.22 -20.20
N TRP A 223 4.88 13.81 -21.21
CA TRP A 223 5.26 12.71 -22.09
C TRP A 223 6.43 13.13 -22.97
N THR A 224 7.39 12.24 -23.12
CA THR A 224 8.51 12.37 -24.06
C THR A 224 8.46 11.25 -25.09
N LYS A 225 9.26 11.35 -26.16
CA LYS A 225 9.45 10.21 -27.05
C LYS A 225 10.00 9.04 -26.25
N PHE A 226 9.37 7.87 -26.36
CA PHE A 226 9.83 6.68 -25.70
C PHE A 226 11.19 6.27 -26.25
N HIS A 227 12.19 6.21 -25.37
CA HIS A 227 13.49 5.60 -25.64
C HIS A 227 13.66 4.47 -24.63
N PHE A 228 13.89 3.27 -25.13
CA PHE A 228 14.12 2.11 -24.28
C PHE A 228 15.52 2.24 -23.64
N GLU A 229 15.54 2.47 -22.34
CA GLU A 229 16.76 2.52 -21.54
C GLU A 229 16.73 1.41 -20.49
N TRP A 230 17.39 0.30 -20.76
CA TRP A 230 17.39 -0.87 -19.86
C TRP A 230 17.82 -0.51 -18.44
N ASP A 231 18.83 0.35 -18.30
CA ASP A 231 19.34 0.77 -16.99
C ASP A 231 18.29 1.53 -16.18
N THR A 232 17.53 2.41 -16.84
CA THR A 232 16.42 3.14 -16.19
C THR A 232 15.32 2.19 -15.77
N ILE A 233 14.91 1.26 -16.63
CA ILE A 233 13.88 0.26 -16.31
C ILE A 233 14.34 -0.63 -15.16
N LYS A 234 15.58 -1.14 -15.21
CA LYS A 234 16.18 -1.93 -14.13
C LYS A 234 16.16 -1.17 -12.79
N GLN A 235 16.52 0.13 -12.81
CA GLN A 235 16.49 0.95 -11.60
C GLN A 235 15.06 1.13 -11.07
N ILE A 236 14.06 1.37 -11.94
CA ILE A 236 12.64 1.44 -11.57
C ILE A 236 12.23 0.16 -10.85
N MET A 237 12.53 -1.01 -11.45
CA MET A 237 12.16 -2.30 -10.90
C MET A 237 12.87 -2.59 -9.56
N VAL A 238 14.16 -2.30 -9.46
CA VAL A 238 14.93 -2.51 -8.22
C VAL A 238 14.44 -1.59 -7.09
N ILE A 239 14.23 -0.30 -7.37
CA ILE A 239 13.79 0.65 -6.34
C ILE A 239 12.35 0.41 -5.91
N GLY A 240 11.48 -0.02 -6.81
CA GLY A 240 10.09 -0.33 -6.49
C GLY A 240 9.89 -1.70 -5.81
N PHE A 241 10.87 -2.61 -5.91
CA PHE A 241 10.75 -3.98 -5.39
C PHE A 241 10.36 -4.08 -3.90
N PRO A 242 10.82 -3.20 -3.00
CA PRO A 242 10.34 -3.17 -1.62
C PRO A 242 8.83 -3.03 -1.50
N SER A 243 8.20 -2.15 -2.30
CA SER A 243 6.74 -1.93 -2.26
C SER A 243 5.97 -3.17 -2.73
N PHE A 244 6.45 -3.84 -3.79
CA PHE A 244 5.91 -5.13 -4.23
C PHE A 244 6.02 -6.20 -3.13
N THR A 245 7.17 -6.28 -2.48
CA THR A 245 7.43 -7.24 -1.40
C THR A 245 6.54 -6.98 -0.20
N ALA A 246 6.30 -5.71 0.14
CA ALA A 246 5.45 -5.34 1.27
C ALA A 246 4.02 -5.87 1.10
N GLU A 247 3.44 -5.67 -0.08
CA GLU A 247 2.07 -6.12 -0.39
C GLU A 247 1.99 -7.66 -0.38
N SER A 248 2.95 -8.34 -1.03
CA SER A 248 3.00 -9.81 -1.06
C SER A 248 3.14 -10.44 0.33
N THR A 249 3.85 -9.77 1.23
CA THR A 249 4.09 -10.24 2.60
C THR A 249 2.82 -10.23 3.44
N VAL A 250 1.94 -9.25 3.26
CA VAL A 250 0.66 -9.14 4.01
C VAL A 250 -0.19 -10.41 3.83
N ALA A 251 -0.32 -10.90 2.60
CA ALA A 251 -1.09 -12.11 2.33
C ALA A 251 -0.52 -13.34 3.04
N ILE A 252 0.79 -13.54 2.98
CA ILE A 252 1.47 -14.70 3.61
C ILE A 252 1.31 -14.66 5.13
N VAL A 253 1.47 -13.49 5.74
CA VAL A 253 1.29 -13.29 7.19
C VAL A 253 -0.15 -13.63 7.60
N THR A 254 -1.14 -13.13 6.88
CA THR A 254 -2.55 -13.39 7.17
C THR A 254 -2.88 -14.87 7.12
N ILE A 255 -2.39 -15.59 6.11
CA ILE A 255 -2.55 -17.07 6.01
C ILE A 255 -1.89 -17.76 7.22
N GLY A 256 -0.67 -17.38 7.58
CA GLY A 256 0.05 -17.95 8.71
C GLY A 256 -0.71 -17.78 10.04
N PHE A 257 -1.25 -16.59 10.30
CA PHE A 257 -2.08 -16.34 11.47
C PHE A 257 -3.37 -17.16 11.46
N ASN A 258 -4.09 -17.23 10.34
CA ASN A 258 -5.31 -18.01 10.23
C ASN A 258 -5.07 -19.49 10.53
N ILE A 259 -4.03 -20.10 9.93
CA ILE A 259 -3.66 -21.50 10.20
C ILE A 259 -3.37 -21.70 11.69
N THR A 260 -2.60 -20.80 12.29
CA THR A 260 -2.22 -20.92 13.70
C THR A 260 -3.43 -20.74 14.63
N PHE A 261 -4.33 -19.77 14.36
CA PHE A 261 -5.54 -19.60 15.15
C PHE A 261 -6.51 -20.78 15.03
N VAL A 262 -6.66 -21.37 13.83
CA VAL A 262 -7.45 -22.61 13.66
C VAL A 262 -6.93 -23.72 14.59
N GLN A 263 -5.60 -23.89 14.65
CA GLN A 263 -4.98 -24.97 15.45
C GLN A 263 -5.13 -24.78 16.96
N TYR A 264 -5.11 -23.54 17.46
CA TYR A 264 -5.08 -23.27 18.91
C TYR A 264 -6.43 -22.82 19.50
N ALA A 265 -7.33 -22.24 18.70
CA ALA A 265 -8.60 -21.68 19.17
C ALA A 265 -9.78 -21.97 18.23
N GLY A 266 -9.61 -22.81 17.21
CA GLY A 266 -10.67 -23.18 16.27
C GLY A 266 -11.30 -21.99 15.56
N GLU A 267 -12.60 -22.09 15.30
CA GLU A 267 -13.37 -21.04 14.60
C GLU A 267 -13.43 -19.72 15.37
N VAL A 268 -13.51 -19.79 16.71
CA VAL A 268 -13.55 -18.59 17.57
C VAL A 268 -12.24 -17.80 17.44
N GLY A 269 -11.11 -18.50 17.36
CA GLY A 269 -9.80 -17.87 17.15
C GLY A 269 -9.70 -17.14 15.81
N VAL A 270 -10.15 -17.76 14.73
CA VAL A 270 -10.17 -17.16 13.39
C VAL A 270 -11.10 -15.95 13.33
N ALA A 271 -12.30 -16.06 13.93
CA ALA A 271 -13.24 -14.94 13.99
C ALA A 271 -12.66 -13.74 14.78
N SER A 272 -12.02 -14.03 15.92
CA SER A 272 -11.33 -13.02 16.73
C SER A 272 -10.20 -12.34 15.94
N TYR A 273 -9.35 -13.13 15.26
CA TYR A 273 -8.27 -12.60 14.44
C TYR A 273 -8.81 -11.77 13.27
N ALA A 274 -9.87 -12.20 12.61
CA ALA A 274 -10.47 -11.44 11.50
C ALA A 274 -10.91 -10.04 11.95
N MET A 275 -11.50 -9.89 13.13
CA MET A 275 -11.87 -8.58 13.67
C MET A 275 -10.64 -7.72 13.98
N VAL A 276 -9.65 -8.27 14.69
CA VAL A 276 -8.40 -7.54 15.01
C VAL A 276 -7.64 -7.15 13.73
N ASN A 277 -7.57 -8.06 12.74
CA ASN A 277 -6.91 -7.82 11.47
C ASN A 277 -7.62 -6.74 10.63
N SER A 278 -8.95 -6.66 10.69
CA SER A 278 -9.70 -5.58 10.00
C SER A 278 -9.34 -4.21 10.57
N ILE A 279 -9.25 -4.09 11.90
CA ILE A 279 -8.83 -2.84 12.56
C ILE A 279 -7.35 -2.55 12.26
N HIS A 280 -6.51 -3.60 12.25
CA HIS A 280 -5.10 -3.48 11.89
C HIS A 280 -4.90 -2.96 10.46
N ALA A 281 -5.65 -3.47 9.48
CA ALA A 281 -5.56 -3.03 8.09
C ALA A 281 -5.89 -1.54 7.95
N MET A 282 -6.93 -1.04 8.63
CA MET A 282 -7.25 0.39 8.65
C MET A 282 -6.13 1.22 9.29
N THR A 283 -5.58 0.75 10.40
CA THR A 283 -4.49 1.43 11.11
C THR A 283 -3.19 1.42 10.29
N LEU A 284 -2.90 0.32 9.59
CA LEU A 284 -1.74 0.18 8.71
C LEU A 284 -1.75 1.21 7.58
N LEU A 285 -2.92 1.49 6.98
CA LEU A 285 -3.07 2.50 5.94
C LEU A 285 -2.70 3.91 6.42
N LEU A 286 -2.94 4.25 7.69
CA LEU A 286 -2.49 5.53 8.26
C LEU A 286 -0.97 5.65 8.24
N PHE A 287 -0.25 4.59 8.61
CA PHE A 287 1.21 4.57 8.58
C PHE A 287 1.77 4.59 7.17
N PHE A 288 1.14 3.91 6.22
CA PHE A 288 1.48 4.04 4.80
C PHE A 288 1.26 5.47 4.29
N GLY A 289 0.24 6.18 4.79
CA GLY A 289 0.05 7.60 4.51
C GLY A 289 1.23 8.46 4.96
N VAL A 290 1.80 8.18 6.14
CA VAL A 290 3.02 8.87 6.63
C VAL A 290 4.22 8.57 5.74
N GLY A 291 4.42 7.30 5.34
CA GLY A 291 5.47 6.89 4.42
C GLY A 291 5.33 7.55 3.05
N ALA A 292 4.11 7.54 2.50
CA ALA A 292 3.79 8.16 1.22
C ALA A 292 4.00 9.69 1.20
N ALA A 293 3.86 10.36 2.35
CA ALA A 293 4.18 11.78 2.49
C ALA A 293 5.70 12.03 2.54
N LEU A 294 6.45 11.13 3.17
CA LEU A 294 7.91 11.23 3.28
C LEU A 294 8.59 10.98 1.93
N GLN A 295 8.12 10.03 1.14
CA GLN A 295 8.77 9.53 -0.06
C GLN A 295 9.17 10.64 -1.06
N PRO A 296 8.28 11.54 -1.54
CA PRO A 296 8.66 12.59 -2.48
C PRO A 296 9.64 13.61 -1.88
N ILE A 297 9.48 13.91 -0.59
CA ILE A 297 10.37 14.83 0.13
C ILE A 297 11.76 14.22 0.25
N ALA A 298 11.86 12.98 0.71
CA ALA A 298 13.13 12.30 0.89
C ALA A 298 13.87 12.11 -0.43
N SER A 299 13.18 11.65 -1.47
CA SER A 299 13.78 11.41 -2.80
C SER A 299 14.28 12.71 -3.44
N PHE A 300 13.50 13.79 -3.35
CA PHE A 300 13.91 15.10 -3.89
C PHE A 300 15.14 15.64 -3.16
N HIS A 301 15.12 15.67 -1.82
CA HIS A 301 16.24 16.20 -1.05
C HIS A 301 17.50 15.33 -1.17
N TYR A 302 17.34 14.02 -1.34
CA TYR A 302 18.46 13.12 -1.65
C TYR A 302 19.09 13.48 -3.00
N GLY A 303 18.30 13.66 -4.07
CA GLY A 303 18.79 14.08 -5.38
C GLY A 303 19.41 15.48 -5.39
N ALA A 304 18.89 16.39 -4.57
CA ALA A 304 19.41 17.74 -4.39
C ALA A 304 20.64 17.85 -3.48
N ASN A 305 21.11 16.74 -2.89
CA ASN A 305 22.20 16.70 -1.88
C ASN A 305 21.94 17.57 -0.64
N LEU A 306 20.67 17.71 -0.23
CA LEU A 306 20.25 18.52 0.93
C LEU A 306 20.11 17.63 2.18
N SER A 307 21.23 17.11 2.70
CA SER A 307 21.29 16.10 3.75
C SER A 307 20.64 16.53 5.07
N GLU A 308 20.75 17.80 5.47
CA GLU A 308 20.12 18.31 6.68
C GLU A 308 18.60 18.30 6.57
N ARG A 309 18.05 18.76 5.44
CA ARG A 309 16.61 18.75 5.18
C ARG A 309 16.06 17.33 5.06
N LEU A 310 16.83 16.43 4.45
CA LEU A 310 16.51 15.00 4.38
C LEU A 310 16.39 14.40 5.78
N ARG A 311 17.35 14.70 6.68
CA ARG A 311 17.36 14.25 8.07
C ARG A 311 16.20 14.84 8.87
N GLU A 312 15.93 16.14 8.73
CA GLU A 312 14.80 16.79 9.39
C GLU A 312 13.46 16.16 8.97
N GLY A 313 13.28 15.88 7.68
CA GLY A 313 12.09 15.22 7.14
C GLY A 313 11.88 13.82 7.72
N LEU A 314 12.94 13.00 7.77
CA LEU A 314 12.90 11.67 8.38
C LEU A 314 12.55 11.75 9.88
N GLN A 315 13.22 12.62 10.64
CA GLN A 315 12.96 12.76 12.09
C GLN A 315 11.53 13.19 12.36
N PHE A 316 10.98 14.09 11.53
CA PHE A 316 9.62 14.56 11.69
C PHE A 316 8.60 13.46 11.34
N ALA A 317 8.84 12.69 10.27
CA ALA A 317 8.02 11.53 9.91
C ALA A 317 8.01 10.46 11.01
N VAL A 318 9.19 10.12 11.54
CA VAL A 318 9.31 9.17 12.66
C VAL A 318 8.55 9.65 13.89
N LYS A 319 8.68 10.93 14.25
CA LYS A 319 7.94 11.51 15.38
C LYS A 319 6.43 11.38 15.20
N ILE A 320 5.91 11.70 14.01
CA ILE A 320 4.48 11.55 13.71
C ILE A 320 4.06 10.09 13.82
N ALA A 321 4.81 9.16 13.22
CA ALA A 321 4.49 7.75 13.25
C ALA A 321 4.47 7.17 14.67
N VAL A 322 5.46 7.54 15.50
CA VAL A 322 5.51 7.12 16.91
C VAL A 322 4.33 7.69 17.71
N VAL A 323 3.97 8.96 17.50
CA VAL A 323 2.79 9.57 18.15
C VAL A 323 1.51 8.88 17.72
N LEU A 324 1.31 8.63 16.42
CA LEU A 324 0.15 7.89 15.91
C LEU A 324 0.10 6.46 16.48
N GLY A 325 1.24 5.78 16.58
CA GLY A 325 1.34 4.47 17.21
C GLY A 325 0.95 4.51 18.69
N GLY A 326 1.41 5.51 19.45
CA GLY A 326 1.01 5.73 20.85
C GLY A 326 -0.50 5.97 20.97
N ILE A 327 -1.08 6.79 20.10
CA ILE A 327 -2.54 7.03 20.06
C ILE A 327 -3.29 5.72 19.76
N ALA A 328 -2.84 4.92 18.80
CA ALA A 328 -3.46 3.65 18.46
C ALA A 328 -3.43 2.66 19.65
N ILE A 329 -2.32 2.60 20.41
CA ILE A 329 -2.23 1.79 21.63
C ILE A 329 -3.24 2.27 22.67
N VAL A 330 -3.30 3.57 22.93
CA VAL A 330 -4.24 4.15 23.91
C VAL A 330 -5.69 3.84 23.49
N ILE A 331 -6.02 4.01 22.20
CA ILE A 331 -7.36 3.69 21.68
C ILE A 331 -7.64 2.19 21.87
N GLY A 332 -6.72 1.30 21.54
CA GLY A 332 -6.89 -0.14 21.72
C GLY A 332 -7.13 -0.55 23.18
N LEU A 333 -6.33 -0.02 24.09
CA LEU A 333 -6.41 -0.38 25.52
C LEU A 333 -7.68 0.18 26.20
N PHE A 334 -8.06 1.41 25.94
CA PHE A 334 -9.16 2.07 26.64
C PHE A 334 -10.51 1.98 25.91
N PHE A 335 -10.49 1.88 24.58
CA PHE A 335 -11.70 1.88 23.76
C PHE A 335 -11.92 0.55 23.01
N GLY A 336 -11.11 -0.48 23.23
CA GLY A 336 -11.21 -1.78 22.55
C GLY A 336 -12.60 -2.39 22.64
N LYS A 337 -13.28 -2.32 23.79
CA LYS A 337 -14.64 -2.81 23.96
C LYS A 337 -15.66 -2.11 23.07
N TYR A 338 -15.53 -0.80 22.89
CA TYR A 338 -16.43 -0.02 22.00
C TYR A 338 -16.18 -0.35 20.53
N ILE A 339 -14.92 -0.56 20.17
CA ILE A 339 -14.53 -0.93 18.80
C ILE A 339 -15.10 -2.32 18.45
N ILE A 340 -14.98 -3.30 19.36
CA ILE A 340 -15.54 -4.64 19.15
C ILE A 340 -17.06 -4.59 19.08
N GLY A 341 -17.71 -3.70 19.84
CA GLY A 341 -19.15 -3.50 19.80
C GLY A 341 -19.71 -3.14 18.41
N LEU A 342 -18.86 -2.64 17.50
CA LEU A 342 -19.24 -2.38 16.10
C LEU A 342 -19.44 -3.68 15.29
N PHE A 343 -18.91 -4.81 15.76
CA PHE A 343 -18.99 -6.11 15.08
C PHE A 343 -20.14 -7.01 15.59
N ASP A 344 -21.03 -6.49 16.46
CA ASP A 344 -22.17 -7.23 17.03
C ASP A 344 -21.80 -8.59 17.62
N VAL A 345 -20.74 -8.63 18.42
CA VAL A 345 -20.21 -9.86 19.04
C VAL A 345 -21.14 -10.28 20.20
N GLN A 346 -21.79 -11.44 20.07
CA GLN A 346 -22.73 -11.96 21.07
C GLN A 346 -22.11 -13.05 21.97
N SER A 347 -21.05 -13.70 21.54
CA SER A 347 -20.35 -14.72 22.32
C SER A 347 -19.39 -14.09 23.33
N PRO A 348 -19.56 -14.37 24.65
CA PRO A 348 -18.64 -13.89 25.68
C PRO A 348 -17.18 -14.34 25.44
N GLU A 349 -16.98 -15.58 24.99
CA GLU A 349 -15.68 -16.17 24.70
C GLU A 349 -14.98 -15.42 23.57
N LEU A 350 -15.71 -15.14 22.47
CA LEU A 350 -15.19 -14.37 21.33
C LEU A 350 -14.84 -12.93 21.74
N LEU A 351 -15.67 -12.32 22.60
CA LEU A 351 -15.42 -10.97 23.12
C LEU A 351 -14.14 -10.92 23.95
N GLU A 352 -13.96 -11.85 24.88
CA GLU A 352 -12.78 -11.90 25.76
C GLU A 352 -11.50 -12.15 24.97
N LEU A 353 -11.53 -13.11 24.03
CA LEU A 353 -10.40 -13.41 23.16
C LEU A 353 -10.02 -12.22 22.29
N THR A 354 -11.01 -11.50 21.72
CA THR A 354 -10.77 -10.33 20.87
C THR A 354 -10.25 -9.13 21.67
N LEU A 355 -10.77 -8.90 22.90
CA LEU A 355 -10.24 -7.85 23.78
C LEU A 355 -8.80 -8.11 24.18
N THR A 356 -8.48 -9.35 24.53
CA THR A 356 -7.10 -9.78 24.82
C THR A 356 -6.22 -9.58 23.59
N GLY A 357 -6.73 -9.97 22.41
CA GLY A 357 -6.05 -9.75 21.12
C GLY A 357 -5.73 -8.28 20.87
N ILE A 358 -6.70 -7.38 20.99
CA ILE A 358 -6.48 -5.94 20.83
C ILE A 358 -5.41 -5.43 21.81
N SER A 359 -5.52 -5.83 23.09
CA SER A 359 -4.61 -5.35 24.13
C SER A 359 -3.16 -5.75 23.89
N LEU A 360 -2.91 -6.97 23.43
CA LEU A 360 -1.57 -7.48 23.17
C LEU A 360 -1.05 -7.05 21.78
N PHE A 361 -1.89 -7.17 20.75
CA PHE A 361 -1.48 -6.91 19.37
C PHE A 361 -1.20 -5.44 19.11
N PHE A 362 -1.92 -4.50 19.76
CA PHE A 362 -1.77 -3.07 19.50
C PHE A 362 -0.45 -2.49 20.01
N ILE A 363 0.25 -3.17 20.93
CA ILE A 363 1.57 -2.77 21.41
C ILE A 363 2.56 -2.56 20.26
N GLN A 364 2.39 -3.28 19.15
CA GLN A 364 3.25 -3.16 17.97
C GLN A 364 3.27 -1.78 17.32
N TYR A 365 2.18 -0.98 17.41
CA TYR A 365 1.98 0.18 16.52
C TYR A 365 3.05 1.26 16.61
N VAL A 366 3.70 1.45 17.76
CA VAL A 366 4.83 2.37 17.89
C VAL A 366 6.02 1.89 17.06
N PHE A 367 6.34 0.60 17.14
CA PHE A 367 7.44 0.00 16.38
C PHE A 367 7.10 -0.17 14.91
N LEU A 368 5.87 -0.56 14.60
CA LEU A 368 5.33 -0.66 13.25
C LEU A 368 5.50 0.66 12.49
N GLY A 369 5.05 1.78 13.09
CA GLY A 369 5.17 3.10 12.47
C GLY A 369 6.62 3.50 12.23
N TYR A 370 7.50 3.23 13.20
CA TYR A 370 8.94 3.44 13.08
C TYR A 370 9.53 2.63 11.91
N ASN A 371 9.23 1.34 11.83
CA ASN A 371 9.75 0.44 10.80
C ASN A 371 9.24 0.80 9.40
N ILE A 372 7.95 1.15 9.24
CA ILE A 372 7.39 1.60 7.96
C ILE A 372 8.10 2.86 7.46
N VAL A 373 8.24 3.87 8.32
CA VAL A 373 8.89 5.14 7.93
C VAL A 373 10.33 4.92 7.50
N TYR A 374 11.09 4.06 8.19
CA TYR A 374 12.46 3.74 7.78
C TYR A 374 12.52 2.88 6.51
N GLY A 375 11.58 1.96 6.32
CA GLY A 375 11.44 1.19 5.08
C GLY A 375 11.25 2.11 3.86
N GLU A 376 10.30 3.04 3.95
CA GLU A 376 10.02 4.04 2.93
C GLU A 376 11.20 5.01 2.71
N TYR A 377 11.86 5.43 3.80
CA TYR A 377 13.05 6.28 3.72
C TYR A 377 14.17 5.60 2.94
N PHE A 378 14.52 4.36 3.29
CA PHE A 378 15.61 3.64 2.61
C PHE A 378 15.28 3.38 1.13
N GLN A 379 14.02 3.10 0.79
CA GLN A 379 13.57 3.02 -0.59
C GLN A 379 13.76 4.37 -1.32
N SER A 380 13.35 5.46 -0.68
CA SER A 380 13.40 6.83 -1.22
C SER A 380 14.82 7.32 -1.51
N VAL A 381 15.82 6.81 -0.78
CA VAL A 381 17.25 7.13 -0.97
C VAL A 381 18.04 6.03 -1.68
N ARG A 382 17.36 5.19 -2.45
CA ARG A 382 17.95 4.08 -3.25
C ARG A 382 18.68 3.00 -2.44
N GLN A 383 18.47 2.91 -1.14
CA GLN A 383 19.01 1.84 -0.31
C GLN A 383 18.04 0.66 -0.22
N THR A 384 17.65 0.13 -1.37
CA THR A 384 16.59 -0.86 -1.54
C THR A 384 16.82 -2.14 -0.77
N THR A 385 18.07 -2.62 -0.68
CA THR A 385 18.42 -3.81 0.14
C THR A 385 18.03 -3.62 1.61
N LYS A 386 18.26 -2.43 2.18
CA LYS A 386 17.88 -2.14 3.56
C LYS A 386 16.35 -2.09 3.71
N SER A 387 15.66 -1.47 2.74
CA SER A 387 14.20 -1.42 2.74
C SER A 387 13.60 -2.83 2.66
N VAL A 388 14.06 -3.68 1.73
CA VAL A 388 13.63 -5.08 1.61
C VAL A 388 13.90 -5.86 2.89
N LEU A 389 15.09 -5.69 3.48
CA LEU A 389 15.42 -6.39 4.74
C LEU A 389 14.45 -6.01 5.87
N ILE A 390 14.07 -4.74 6.00
CA ILE A 390 13.09 -4.30 6.99
C ILE A 390 11.73 -4.95 6.72
N ILE A 391 11.25 -4.91 5.49
CA ILE A 391 9.96 -5.47 5.09
C ILE A 391 9.93 -6.99 5.31
N MET A 392 10.97 -7.69 4.88
CA MET A 392 11.09 -9.13 5.08
C MET A 392 11.22 -9.50 6.56
N SER A 393 11.94 -8.71 7.35
CA SER A 393 12.10 -8.96 8.80
C SER A 393 10.76 -8.89 9.52
N ARG A 394 9.99 -7.81 9.30
CA ARG A 394 8.70 -7.61 9.96
C ARG A 394 7.58 -8.52 9.44
N GLY A 395 7.71 -9.02 8.22
CA GLY A 395 6.67 -9.81 7.56
C GLY A 395 6.95 -11.33 7.55
N LEU A 396 8.15 -11.75 7.28
CA LEU A 396 8.45 -13.18 7.08
C LEU A 396 9.52 -13.70 8.03
N LEU A 397 10.69 -13.04 8.09
CA LEU A 397 11.85 -13.59 8.80
C LEU A 397 11.61 -13.80 10.28
N PHE A 398 10.87 -12.91 10.93
CA PHE A 398 10.52 -13.06 12.34
C PHE A 398 9.13 -13.64 12.53
N VAL A 399 8.14 -13.26 11.73
CA VAL A 399 6.75 -13.69 11.95
C VAL A 399 6.59 -15.18 11.78
N ILE A 400 7.15 -15.79 10.74
CA ILE A 400 6.98 -17.23 10.49
C ILE A 400 7.58 -18.09 11.61
N PRO A 401 8.85 -17.88 12.05
CA PRO A 401 9.37 -18.62 13.20
C PRO A 401 8.63 -18.33 14.50
N LEU A 402 8.22 -17.07 14.74
CA LEU A 402 7.50 -16.71 15.95
C LEU A 402 6.10 -17.33 16.01
N LEU A 403 5.40 -17.48 14.88
CA LEU A 403 4.11 -18.19 14.80
C LEU A 403 4.23 -19.67 15.20
N TRP A 404 5.42 -20.26 15.07
CA TRP A 404 5.66 -21.62 15.51
C TRP A 404 6.15 -21.72 16.97
N ILE A 405 6.92 -20.74 17.45
CA ILE A 405 7.55 -20.75 18.79
C ILE A 405 6.62 -20.17 19.86
N MET A 406 6.04 -18.99 19.63
CA MET A 406 5.30 -18.23 20.64
C MET A 406 4.03 -18.95 21.14
N PRO A 407 3.23 -19.62 20.28
CA PRO A 407 2.06 -20.35 20.75
C PRO A 407 2.42 -21.53 21.65
N LYS A 408 3.58 -22.16 21.46
CA LYS A 408 4.05 -23.26 22.31
C LYS A 408 4.48 -22.78 23.71
N LEU A 409 4.95 -21.53 23.81
CA LEU A 409 5.40 -20.95 25.07
C LEU A 409 4.27 -20.30 25.87
N PHE A 410 3.35 -19.61 25.18
CA PHE A 410 2.35 -18.74 25.79
C PHE A 410 0.90 -19.05 25.35
N GLY A 411 0.66 -20.19 24.66
CA GLY A 411 -0.66 -20.53 24.15
C GLY A 411 -1.22 -19.49 23.17
N ILE A 412 -2.52 -19.23 23.24
CA ILE A 412 -3.21 -18.26 22.36
C ILE A 412 -2.65 -16.85 22.53
N ASN A 413 -2.26 -16.45 23.73
CA ASN A 413 -1.63 -15.15 23.96
C ASN A 413 -0.31 -15.00 23.20
N GLY A 414 0.41 -16.12 23.02
CA GLY A 414 1.61 -16.16 22.19
C GLY A 414 1.35 -15.78 20.75
N ILE A 415 0.21 -16.17 20.17
CA ILE A 415 -0.16 -15.81 18.80
C ILE A 415 -0.31 -14.29 18.67
N TRP A 416 -1.01 -13.66 19.62
CA TRP A 416 -1.18 -12.20 19.64
C TRP A 416 0.11 -11.42 19.80
N LEU A 417 1.10 -11.99 20.49
CA LEU A 417 2.41 -11.38 20.73
C LEU A 417 3.39 -11.51 19.54
N VAL A 418 3.07 -12.35 18.55
CA VAL A 418 3.98 -12.54 17.39
C VAL A 418 4.32 -11.23 16.70
N MET A 419 3.31 -10.43 16.34
CA MET A 419 3.56 -9.15 15.64
C MET A 419 4.29 -8.13 16.51
N PRO A 420 3.91 -7.87 17.77
CA PRO A 420 4.68 -6.99 18.65
C PRO A 420 6.15 -7.38 18.75
N VAL A 421 6.45 -8.66 18.94
CA VAL A 421 7.84 -9.14 19.04
C VAL A 421 8.58 -8.97 17.70
N ALA A 422 7.96 -9.33 16.59
CA ALA A 422 8.55 -9.17 15.25
C ALA A 422 8.87 -7.70 14.94
N GLU A 423 7.96 -6.78 15.29
CA GLU A 423 8.17 -5.34 15.06
C GLU A 423 9.27 -4.76 15.97
N VAL A 424 9.38 -5.21 17.22
CA VAL A 424 10.49 -4.85 18.12
C VAL A 424 11.84 -5.34 17.57
N LEU A 425 11.91 -6.61 17.19
CA LEU A 425 13.14 -7.19 16.60
C LEU A 425 13.55 -6.45 15.32
N THR A 426 12.58 -6.11 14.48
CA THR A 426 12.82 -5.31 13.28
C THR A 426 13.30 -3.91 13.63
N ALA A 427 12.72 -3.26 14.63
CA ALA A 427 13.17 -1.93 15.09
C ALA A 427 14.61 -1.95 15.61
N ILE A 428 15.04 -3.03 16.25
CA ILE A 428 16.46 -3.23 16.65
C ILE A 428 17.35 -3.31 15.42
N ILE A 429 16.96 -4.04 14.37
CA ILE A 429 17.69 -4.08 13.09
C ILE A 429 17.77 -2.67 12.49
N VAL A 430 16.66 -1.96 12.39
CA VAL A 430 16.64 -0.59 11.87
C VAL A 430 17.57 0.33 12.66
N PHE A 431 17.53 0.26 13.98
CA PHE A 431 18.39 1.05 14.86
C PHE A 431 19.88 0.75 14.65
N THR A 432 20.25 -0.51 14.53
CA THR A 432 21.64 -0.91 14.25
C THR A 432 22.11 -0.46 12.88
N MET A 433 21.26 -0.61 11.85
CA MET A 433 21.55 -0.13 10.49
C MET A 433 21.74 1.39 10.43
N ASN A 434 21.00 2.14 11.25
CA ASN A 434 21.07 3.60 11.28
C ASN A 434 22.34 4.09 11.99
N ARG A 435 22.87 3.33 12.97
CA ARG A 435 24.16 3.63 13.62
C ARG A 435 25.37 3.35 12.74
N MET A 436 25.27 2.43 11.78
CA MET A 436 26.33 2.07 10.86
C MET A 436 26.47 3.08 9.72
N LYS A 437 26.96 4.31 10.03
CA LYS A 437 27.23 5.44 9.13
C LYS A 437 26.02 5.90 8.28
N HIS A 438 25.59 7.13 8.49
CA HIS A 438 24.70 7.85 7.56
C HIS A 438 25.28 7.77 6.15
N PRO A 439 24.47 7.57 5.11
CA PRO A 439 24.94 7.74 3.75
C PRO A 439 25.34 9.22 3.59
N VAL A 440 26.63 9.46 3.59
CA VAL A 440 27.19 10.70 3.04
C VAL A 440 26.73 10.75 1.60
N PRO A 441 26.29 11.90 1.06
CA PRO A 441 25.98 12.04 -0.34
C PRO A 441 27.13 11.46 -1.16
N LEU A 442 26.87 10.45 -1.97
CA LEU A 442 27.85 9.83 -2.82
C LEU A 442 28.29 10.90 -3.83
N ASN A 443 29.53 11.35 -3.71
CA ASN A 443 30.21 11.97 -4.83
C ASN A 443 30.11 10.99 -6.01
N MET A 444 29.37 11.37 -7.06
CA MET A 444 29.02 10.53 -8.22
C MET A 444 30.23 9.95 -8.98
N ALA A 445 31.45 10.18 -8.51
CA ALA A 445 32.69 9.67 -9.08
C ALA A 445 33.02 8.21 -8.70
N SER A 446 32.45 7.64 -7.63
CA SER A 446 32.81 6.30 -7.17
C SER A 446 31.83 5.20 -7.57
N GLU A 447 30.65 5.50 -8.09
CA GLU A 447 29.69 4.49 -8.55
C GLU A 447 30.00 3.88 -9.93
N LYS A 448 30.91 4.48 -10.71
CA LYS A 448 31.39 3.88 -11.98
C LYS A 448 32.38 2.73 -11.80
N ALA A 449 32.80 2.44 -10.58
CA ALA A 449 33.77 1.39 -10.28
C ALA A 449 33.18 0.14 -9.58
N ALA A 450 31.86 0.09 -9.38
CA ALA A 450 31.19 -0.99 -8.64
C ALA A 450 29.97 -1.59 -9.38
N ILE A 451 29.94 -1.51 -10.74
CA ILE A 451 29.01 -2.25 -11.60
C ILE A 451 29.80 -3.21 -12.48
#